data_6e33821da318ee75273f01377904a008
#
_entry.id   6e33821da318ee75273f01377904a008
#
_cell.length_a   1.000
_cell.length_b   1.000
_cell.length_c   1.000
_cell.angle_alpha   90.00
_cell.angle_beta   90.00
_cell.angle_gamma   90.00
#
_symmetry.space_group_name_H-M   'P 1'
#
loop_
_entity.id
_entity.type
_entity.pdbx_description
1 polymer ?
#
loop_
_entity_poly.entity_id
_entity_poly.type
_entity_poly.pdbx_seq_one_letter_code
_entity_poly.pdbx_strand_id
1 'polypeptide(L)'
;MTPEEFAGAGVALVKAGAAIVGGCCGTTEKHIKALSDATRGMELHRPLASHRRILASERKNVEVGLDGNFLVVGERINPTGKKKLQAQLREGKLDLVREMAMAQEENGAAILDINMGMNGIDEKEMMKQVIYEVAATVDCPLCLDTSHIDVMEEALRVYPGRALINSVSLETEKIEHMLPLAKKYGAMFVLLPLSDEGLPKDAKEKHEIIDTVYDRAMELGMAHEDIVVDGLVATIGANPEAAKECYDTISYCKDIRKLPTICGLSNISFGLPERSFVNTAFLTMAICRGLTMAIANPSQELLMNAAFASDMLLHRPDSDIRYIERMNKLAEEKAKYETVVVKKEGAAGGTASVEEKADPVTTAVLKGNKGSIIDEVKKAIADGAKPEEIINCLLYTSPSPRDISG
;
A
#
# COMPACT_ATOMS: atom_id res chain seq x y z
N MET A 1 22.44 35.23 23.79
CA MET A 1 22.20 34.30 24.92
C MET A 1 23.54 33.89 25.47
N THR A 2 23.77 34.02 26.77
CA THR A 2 25.01 33.55 27.39
C THR A 2 24.97 32.01 27.59
N PRO A 3 26.12 31.36 27.84
CA PRO A 3 26.13 29.94 28.14
C PRO A 3 25.25 29.54 29.34
N GLU A 4 25.13 30.40 30.35
CA GLU A 4 24.32 30.23 31.55
C GLU A 4 22.81 30.33 31.22
N GLU A 5 22.40 31.30 30.45
CA GLU A 5 21.02 31.46 29.97
C GLU A 5 20.61 30.27 29.11
N PHE A 6 21.50 29.81 28.22
CA PHE A 6 21.30 28.65 27.37
C PHE A 6 21.13 27.37 28.19
N ALA A 7 21.98 27.15 29.19
CA ALA A 7 21.89 26.03 30.10
C ALA A 7 20.58 26.07 30.91
N GLY A 8 20.15 27.23 31.39
CA GLY A 8 18.90 27.43 32.10
C GLY A 8 17.68 27.05 31.23
N ALA A 9 17.67 27.46 29.97
CA ALA A 9 16.63 27.07 29.00
C ALA A 9 16.64 25.54 28.74
N GLY A 10 17.84 24.96 28.61
CA GLY A 10 17.97 23.49 28.44
C GLY A 10 17.44 22.70 29.63
N VAL A 11 17.72 23.13 30.87
CA VAL A 11 17.16 22.52 32.10
C VAL A 11 15.63 22.60 32.10
N ALA A 12 15.04 23.74 31.68
CA ALA A 12 13.59 23.87 31.57
C ALA A 12 12.99 22.92 30.55
N LEU A 13 13.64 22.73 29.40
CA LEU A 13 13.23 21.77 28.39
C LEU A 13 13.30 20.32 28.91
N VAL A 14 14.38 19.92 29.60
CA VAL A 14 14.48 18.59 30.20
C VAL A 14 13.36 18.36 31.23
N LYS A 15 13.09 19.34 32.10
CA LYS A 15 11.97 19.28 33.06
C LYS A 15 10.61 19.20 32.39
N ALA A 16 10.46 19.77 31.20
CA ALA A 16 9.25 19.66 30.38
C ALA A 16 9.13 18.34 29.60
N GLY A 17 10.13 17.43 29.71
CA GLY A 17 10.11 16.10 29.10
C GLY A 17 11.00 15.91 27.88
N ALA A 18 11.84 16.90 27.51
CA ALA A 18 12.78 16.72 26.41
C ALA A 18 13.88 15.70 26.80
N ALA A 19 14.00 14.62 26.02
CA ALA A 19 15.01 13.58 26.23
C ALA A 19 16.36 13.93 25.58
N ILE A 20 16.36 14.79 24.58
CA ILE A 20 17.55 15.27 23.85
C ILE A 20 17.48 16.78 23.80
N VAL A 21 18.54 17.44 24.23
CA VAL A 21 18.69 18.91 24.16
C VAL A 21 20.06 19.25 23.57
N GLY A 22 20.12 20.30 22.82
CA GLY A 22 21.35 20.73 22.17
C GLY A 22 21.26 22.16 21.64
N GLY A 23 22.23 22.59 20.89
CA GLY A 23 22.28 23.89 20.28
C GLY A 23 22.25 23.87 18.76
N CYS A 24 22.10 25.06 18.17
CA CYS A 24 22.14 25.30 16.74
C CYS A 24 23.03 26.52 16.43
N CYS A 25 22.65 27.39 15.51
CA CYS A 25 23.38 28.55 15.06
C CYS A 25 23.78 29.45 16.23
N GLY A 26 25.08 29.83 16.30
CA GLY A 26 25.64 30.64 17.37
C GLY A 26 25.96 29.94 18.67
N THR A 27 25.69 28.63 18.79
CA THR A 27 26.09 27.80 19.92
C THR A 27 27.59 27.47 19.83
N THR A 28 28.29 27.63 20.92
CA THR A 28 29.74 27.34 21.05
C THR A 28 29.94 26.21 22.05
N GLU A 29 31.17 25.68 22.11
CA GLU A 29 31.55 24.66 23.08
C GLU A 29 31.26 25.06 24.53
N LYS A 30 31.31 26.38 24.86
CA LYS A 30 30.98 26.89 26.19
C LYS A 30 29.50 26.71 26.53
N HIS A 31 28.63 26.96 25.57
CA HIS A 31 27.19 26.75 25.72
C HIS A 31 26.86 25.25 25.92
N ILE A 32 27.46 24.38 25.10
CA ILE A 32 27.26 22.95 25.24
C ILE A 32 27.80 22.41 26.55
N LYS A 33 28.97 22.92 26.99
CA LYS A 33 29.54 22.52 28.29
C LYS A 33 28.61 22.94 29.44
N ALA A 34 28.16 24.19 29.46
CA ALA A 34 27.26 24.72 30.50
C ALA A 34 25.95 23.90 30.53
N LEU A 35 25.37 23.59 29.34
CA LEU A 35 24.19 22.73 29.22
C LEU A 35 24.43 21.32 29.76
N SER A 36 25.55 20.68 29.37
CA SER A 36 25.91 19.34 29.83
C SER A 36 26.11 19.31 31.34
N ASP A 37 26.81 20.31 31.89
CA ASP A 37 27.06 20.38 33.33
C ASP A 37 25.74 20.61 34.12
N ALA A 38 24.85 21.45 33.60
CA ALA A 38 23.55 21.76 34.23
C ALA A 38 22.51 20.62 34.14
N THR A 39 22.59 19.77 33.10
CA THR A 39 21.65 18.65 32.93
C THR A 39 22.19 17.31 33.43
N ARG A 40 23.45 17.24 33.84
CA ARG A 40 24.09 16.04 34.33
C ARG A 40 23.39 15.52 35.60
N GLY A 41 22.92 14.27 35.52
CA GLY A 41 22.24 13.60 36.62
C GLY A 41 20.77 13.99 36.80
N MET A 42 20.20 14.80 35.90
CA MET A 42 18.77 15.04 35.90
C MET A 42 18.02 13.74 35.53
N GLU A 43 16.90 13.51 36.20
CA GLU A 43 16.01 12.41 35.88
C GLU A 43 15.34 12.65 34.54
N LEU A 44 15.40 11.64 33.65
CA LEU A 44 14.76 11.71 32.34
C LEU A 44 13.32 11.18 32.45
N HIS A 45 12.37 12.02 32.05
CA HIS A 45 11.02 11.56 31.78
C HIS A 45 11.02 10.76 30.47
N ARG A 46 11.02 9.42 30.59
CA ARG A 46 10.81 8.57 29.42
C ARG A 46 9.33 8.66 29.04
N PRO A 47 8.99 9.00 27.78
CA PRO A 47 7.62 8.93 27.34
C PRO A 47 7.12 7.49 27.50
N LEU A 48 5.86 7.38 27.93
CA LEU A 48 5.19 6.07 27.98
C LEU A 48 5.16 5.48 26.57
N ALA A 49 5.30 4.17 26.47
CA ALA A 49 5.12 3.48 25.20
C ALA A 49 3.74 3.79 24.64
N SER A 50 3.66 4.18 23.39
CA SER A 50 2.41 4.64 22.79
C SER A 50 1.44 3.52 22.46
N HIS A 51 1.87 2.26 22.46
CA HIS A 51 1.07 1.09 22.06
C HIS A 51 0.26 1.31 20.77
N ARG A 52 0.87 2.01 19.81
CA ARG A 52 0.26 2.33 18.52
C ARG A 52 0.98 1.61 17.39
N ARG A 53 0.21 1.04 16.47
CA ARG A 53 0.72 0.41 15.26
C ARG A 53 0.88 1.46 14.17
N ILE A 54 2.07 2.01 14.03
CA ILE A 54 2.33 3.11 13.07
C ILE A 54 3.38 2.69 12.08
N LEU A 55 3.05 2.77 10.80
CA LEU A 55 4.00 2.81 9.69
C LEU A 55 4.33 4.29 9.38
N ALA A 56 5.54 4.55 8.99
CA ALA A 56 5.95 5.92 8.70
C ALA A 56 6.85 6.00 7.46
N SER A 57 6.65 7.04 6.68
CA SER A 57 7.64 7.55 5.73
C SER A 57 8.40 8.73 6.35
N GLU A 58 9.19 9.43 5.56
CA GLU A 58 9.82 10.69 5.94
C GLU A 58 8.79 11.81 6.22
N ARG A 59 7.60 11.76 5.57
CA ARG A 59 6.63 12.87 5.56
C ARG A 59 5.28 12.53 6.19
N LYS A 60 4.92 11.25 6.27
CA LYS A 60 3.59 10.80 6.66
C LYS A 60 3.66 9.58 7.57
N ASN A 61 2.71 9.48 8.47
CA ASN A 61 2.47 8.25 9.22
C ASN A 61 1.10 7.67 8.91
N VAL A 62 0.98 6.35 9.05
CA VAL A 62 -0.26 5.60 8.85
C VAL A 62 -0.44 4.67 10.05
N GLU A 63 -1.53 4.85 10.77
CA GLU A 63 -1.87 4.00 11.90
C GLU A 63 -2.69 2.79 11.43
N VAL A 64 -2.28 1.60 11.86
CA VAL A 64 -2.95 0.34 11.58
C VAL A 64 -3.81 -0.06 12.78
N GLY A 65 -5.01 0.48 12.85
CA GLY A 65 -5.94 0.24 13.95
C GLY A 65 -6.86 -0.95 13.70
N LEU A 66 -7.18 -1.74 14.73
CA LEU A 66 -8.16 -2.83 14.64
C LEU A 66 -9.56 -2.34 14.26
N ASP A 67 -9.92 -1.17 14.79
CA ASP A 67 -11.18 -0.50 14.51
C ASP A 67 -10.98 0.82 13.75
N GLY A 68 -9.80 0.99 13.16
CA GLY A 68 -9.48 2.09 12.26
C GLY A 68 -10.07 1.91 10.86
N ASN A 69 -9.85 2.90 10.00
CA ASN A 69 -10.24 2.82 8.60
C ASN A 69 -9.47 1.72 7.88
N PHE A 70 -10.12 1.07 6.91
CA PHE A 70 -9.50 0.07 6.06
C PHE A 70 -8.38 0.69 5.21
N LEU A 71 -7.25 0.00 5.11
CA LEU A 71 -6.07 0.48 4.40
C LEU A 71 -5.79 -0.37 3.15
N VAL A 72 -5.58 0.30 2.01
CA VAL A 72 -5.15 -0.38 0.79
C VAL A 72 -3.64 -0.24 0.66
N VAL A 73 -2.97 -1.38 0.52
CA VAL A 73 -1.55 -1.49 0.18
C VAL A 73 -1.44 -1.68 -1.33
N GLY A 74 -0.88 -0.69 -2.01
CA GLY A 74 -0.83 -0.68 -3.47
C GLY A 74 0.17 -1.68 -4.04
N GLU A 75 -0.28 -2.59 -4.90
CA GLU A 75 0.48 -3.75 -5.42
C GLU A 75 1.18 -3.52 -6.78
N ARG A 76 1.15 -2.29 -7.32
CA ARG A 76 1.54 -2.10 -8.73
C ARG A 76 3.04 -2.09 -8.97
N ILE A 77 3.87 -1.76 -7.97
CA ILE A 77 5.34 -1.73 -8.07
C ILE A 77 5.90 -3.14 -7.83
N ASN A 78 5.60 -4.02 -8.77
CA ASN A 78 6.05 -5.41 -8.79
C ASN A 78 6.23 -5.83 -10.25
N PRO A 79 7.42 -6.29 -10.69
CA PRO A 79 7.72 -6.62 -12.09
C PRO A 79 7.02 -7.91 -12.58
N THR A 80 6.47 -8.73 -11.68
CA THR A 80 5.85 -10.00 -12.06
C THR A 80 4.74 -9.78 -13.08
N GLY A 81 4.86 -10.39 -14.25
CA GLY A 81 3.92 -10.30 -15.36
C GLY A 81 3.90 -8.96 -16.11
N LYS A 82 4.74 -7.96 -15.74
CA LYS A 82 4.76 -6.62 -16.35
C LYS A 82 5.97 -6.40 -17.24
N LYS A 83 5.90 -6.84 -18.50
CA LYS A 83 7.02 -6.79 -19.47
C LYS A 83 7.62 -5.39 -19.64
N LYS A 84 6.80 -4.34 -19.67
CA LYS A 84 7.28 -2.95 -19.80
C LYS A 84 8.11 -2.51 -18.59
N LEU A 85 7.63 -2.81 -17.38
CA LEU A 85 8.35 -2.50 -16.14
C LEU A 85 9.67 -3.28 -16.09
N GLN A 86 9.65 -4.58 -16.40
CA GLN A 86 10.86 -5.41 -16.45
C GLN A 86 11.91 -4.86 -17.43
N ALA A 87 11.49 -4.38 -18.60
CA ALA A 87 12.40 -3.80 -19.57
C ALA A 87 13.08 -2.52 -19.02
N GLN A 88 12.31 -1.60 -18.44
CA GLN A 88 12.85 -0.39 -17.84
C GLN A 88 13.82 -0.67 -16.68
N LEU A 89 13.45 -1.60 -15.78
CA LEU A 89 14.31 -1.98 -14.66
C LEU A 89 15.66 -2.56 -15.13
N ARG A 90 15.69 -3.36 -16.23
CA ARG A 90 16.94 -3.85 -16.83
C ARG A 90 17.79 -2.74 -17.43
N GLU A 91 17.18 -1.65 -17.86
CA GLU A 91 17.87 -0.46 -18.35
C GLU A 91 18.24 0.54 -17.24
N GLY A 92 17.91 0.24 -15.97
CA GLY A 92 18.11 1.14 -14.83
C GLY A 92 17.18 2.37 -14.84
N LYS A 93 16.05 2.31 -15.56
CA LYS A 93 15.07 3.41 -15.65
C LYS A 93 13.94 3.20 -14.64
N LEU A 94 13.57 4.27 -13.92
CA LEU A 94 12.56 4.26 -12.87
C LEU A 94 11.32 5.12 -13.18
N ASP A 95 11.21 5.64 -14.41
CA ASP A 95 10.08 6.52 -14.78
C ASP A 95 8.72 5.84 -14.55
N LEU A 96 8.59 4.57 -14.97
CA LEU A 96 7.35 3.82 -14.76
C LEU A 96 7.10 3.48 -13.29
N VAL A 97 8.15 3.30 -12.50
CA VAL A 97 8.01 3.13 -11.02
C VAL A 97 7.43 4.39 -10.41
N ARG A 98 7.96 5.56 -10.78
CA ARG A 98 7.46 6.87 -10.34
C ARG A 98 6.00 7.08 -10.72
N GLU A 99 5.65 6.85 -11.98
CA GLU A 99 4.27 6.95 -12.47
C GLU A 99 3.32 6.03 -11.69
N MET A 100 3.73 4.77 -11.45
CA MET A 100 2.94 3.81 -10.68
C MET A 100 2.81 4.22 -9.21
N ALA A 101 3.84 4.78 -8.59
CA ALA A 101 3.79 5.25 -7.21
C ALA A 101 2.78 6.40 -7.07
N MET A 102 2.90 7.43 -7.90
CA MET A 102 1.99 8.58 -7.92
C MET A 102 0.54 8.15 -8.16
N ALA A 103 0.31 7.34 -9.20
CA ALA A 103 -1.03 6.88 -9.53
C ALA A 103 -1.68 6.07 -8.40
N GLN A 104 -0.91 5.26 -7.66
CA GLN A 104 -1.44 4.50 -6.54
C GLN A 104 -1.81 5.40 -5.35
N GLU A 105 -0.96 6.37 -5.00
CA GLU A 105 -1.26 7.33 -3.94
C GLU A 105 -2.47 8.19 -4.29
N GLU A 106 -2.54 8.72 -5.51
CA GLU A 106 -3.69 9.51 -6.01
C GLU A 106 -5.01 8.74 -5.98
N ASN A 107 -4.95 7.42 -6.23
CA ASN A 107 -6.11 6.54 -6.16
C ASN A 107 -6.44 6.06 -4.73
N GLY A 108 -5.69 6.50 -3.72
CA GLY A 108 -6.00 6.27 -2.31
C GLY A 108 -5.30 5.07 -1.67
N ALA A 109 -4.19 4.60 -2.23
CA ALA A 109 -3.31 3.69 -1.49
C ALA A 109 -2.79 4.40 -0.22
N ALA A 110 -2.84 3.72 0.90
CA ALA A 110 -2.30 4.23 2.17
C ALA A 110 -0.83 3.85 2.36
N ILE A 111 -0.41 2.75 1.75
CA ILE A 111 0.91 2.14 1.82
C ILE A 111 1.24 1.64 0.41
N LEU A 112 2.50 1.63 0.00
CA LEU A 112 2.92 1.04 -1.28
C LEU A 112 3.79 -0.18 -1.05
N ASP A 113 3.39 -1.31 -1.64
CA ASP A 113 4.17 -2.53 -1.69
C ASP A 113 5.19 -2.46 -2.82
N ILE A 114 6.46 -2.75 -2.50
CA ILE A 114 7.58 -2.69 -3.44
C ILE A 114 8.25 -4.04 -3.50
N ASN A 115 8.19 -4.66 -4.67
CA ASN A 115 8.87 -5.91 -4.99
C ASN A 115 9.75 -5.72 -6.23
N MET A 116 11.02 -6.16 -6.15
CA MET A 116 11.98 -6.10 -7.26
C MET A 116 12.48 -7.48 -7.69
N GLY A 117 11.84 -8.56 -7.22
CA GLY A 117 12.21 -9.93 -7.54
C GLY A 117 11.98 -10.27 -9.01
N MET A 118 13.06 -10.21 -9.83
CA MET A 118 13.05 -10.62 -11.22
C MET A 118 14.43 -11.03 -11.69
N ASN A 119 14.48 -11.89 -12.71
CA ASN A 119 15.74 -12.28 -13.33
C ASN A 119 16.38 -11.16 -14.18
N GLY A 120 17.70 -11.09 -14.13
CA GLY A 120 18.49 -10.21 -15.00
C GLY A 120 18.71 -8.80 -14.44
N ILE A 121 18.54 -8.60 -13.14
CA ILE A 121 18.95 -7.42 -12.38
C ILE A 121 19.59 -7.84 -11.06
N ASP A 122 20.36 -6.93 -10.46
CA ASP A 122 20.75 -7.01 -9.06
C ASP A 122 19.59 -6.50 -8.22
N GLU A 123 18.84 -7.42 -7.58
CA GLU A 123 17.64 -7.07 -6.80
C GLU A 123 17.97 -6.13 -5.65
N LYS A 124 19.11 -6.35 -4.98
CA LYS A 124 19.57 -5.57 -3.84
C LYS A 124 19.82 -4.11 -4.19
N GLU A 125 20.55 -3.90 -5.31
CA GLU A 125 20.84 -2.55 -5.79
C GLU A 125 19.57 -1.88 -6.35
N MET A 126 18.74 -2.63 -7.08
CA MET A 126 17.49 -2.12 -7.63
C MET A 126 16.51 -1.73 -6.54
N MET A 127 16.36 -2.54 -5.48
CA MET A 127 15.49 -2.23 -4.34
C MET A 127 15.88 -0.90 -3.68
N LYS A 128 17.18 -0.65 -3.47
CA LYS A 128 17.64 0.64 -2.93
C LYS A 128 17.27 1.82 -3.81
N GLN A 129 17.54 1.71 -5.12
CA GLN A 129 17.23 2.78 -6.07
C GLN A 129 15.74 3.07 -6.12
N VAL A 130 14.90 2.03 -6.12
CA VAL A 130 13.44 2.17 -6.12
C VAL A 130 12.95 2.79 -4.80
N ILE A 131 13.51 2.42 -3.65
CA ILE A 131 13.16 3.04 -2.37
C ILE A 131 13.46 4.54 -2.39
N TYR A 132 14.65 4.96 -2.84
CA TYR A 132 15.00 6.37 -2.97
C TYR A 132 14.05 7.11 -3.92
N GLU A 133 13.76 6.53 -5.08
CA GLU A 133 12.88 7.14 -6.08
C GLU A 133 11.44 7.30 -5.56
N VAL A 134 10.89 6.24 -4.95
CA VAL A 134 9.52 6.26 -4.45
C VAL A 134 9.39 7.17 -3.23
N ALA A 135 10.33 7.13 -2.27
CA ALA A 135 10.33 8.01 -1.10
C ALA A 135 10.47 9.49 -1.47
N ALA A 136 11.17 9.81 -2.57
CA ALA A 136 11.25 11.18 -3.08
C ALA A 136 9.96 11.62 -3.80
N THR A 137 9.17 10.69 -4.32
CA THR A 137 8.03 10.95 -5.21
C THR A 137 6.70 11.04 -4.47
N VAL A 138 6.45 10.18 -3.47
CA VAL A 138 5.18 10.06 -2.74
C VAL A 138 5.38 10.12 -1.24
N ASP A 139 4.30 10.37 -0.50
CA ASP A 139 4.33 10.46 0.95
C ASP A 139 3.97 9.14 1.66
N CYS A 140 3.44 8.16 0.94
CA CYS A 140 3.02 6.87 1.50
C CYS A 140 4.17 6.10 2.16
N PRO A 141 3.98 5.49 3.36
CA PRO A 141 4.89 4.48 3.88
C PRO A 141 5.03 3.27 2.94
N LEU A 142 6.16 2.56 3.06
CA LEU A 142 6.46 1.42 2.19
C LEU A 142 6.30 0.08 2.92
N CYS A 143 5.75 -0.88 2.19
CA CYS A 143 5.79 -2.30 2.44
C CYS A 143 6.91 -2.87 1.55
N LEU A 144 7.93 -3.47 2.17
CA LEU A 144 9.10 -4.02 1.49
C LEU A 144 8.89 -5.52 1.29
N ASP A 145 8.76 -5.93 0.03
CA ASP A 145 8.45 -7.31 -0.36
C ASP A 145 9.66 -7.96 -1.05
N THR A 146 10.35 -8.80 -0.31
CA THR A 146 11.40 -9.69 -0.81
C THR A 146 11.57 -10.92 0.07
N SER A 147 11.91 -12.04 -0.54
CA SER A 147 12.28 -13.26 0.17
C SER A 147 13.75 -13.29 0.61
N HIS A 148 14.60 -12.42 0.05
CA HIS A 148 16.04 -12.43 0.29
C HIS A 148 16.42 -11.58 1.52
N ILE A 149 17.07 -12.19 2.50
CA ILE A 149 17.45 -11.56 3.78
C ILE A 149 18.38 -10.37 3.58
N ASP A 150 19.37 -10.50 2.71
CA ASP A 150 20.35 -9.45 2.43
C ASP A 150 19.79 -8.28 1.65
N VAL A 151 18.78 -8.51 0.77
CA VAL A 151 18.02 -7.47 0.09
C VAL A 151 17.17 -6.71 1.10
N MET A 152 16.47 -7.43 1.99
CA MET A 152 15.66 -6.82 3.05
C MET A 152 16.50 -5.96 3.99
N GLU A 153 17.67 -6.46 4.42
CA GLU A 153 18.53 -5.68 5.30
C GLU A 153 18.99 -4.36 4.67
N GLU A 154 19.40 -4.37 3.41
CA GLU A 154 19.77 -3.14 2.71
C GLU A 154 18.58 -2.22 2.47
N ALA A 155 17.41 -2.76 2.15
CA ALA A 155 16.18 -1.99 2.00
C ALA A 155 15.82 -1.24 3.30
N LEU A 156 15.84 -1.96 4.44
CA LEU A 156 15.57 -1.37 5.75
C LEU A 156 16.62 -0.34 6.17
N ARG A 157 17.88 -0.53 5.77
CA ARG A 157 18.97 0.41 6.06
C ARG A 157 18.79 1.76 5.40
N VAL A 158 18.25 1.79 4.19
CA VAL A 158 18.11 3.02 3.39
C VAL A 158 16.72 3.65 3.51
N TYR A 159 15.72 2.91 3.96
CA TYR A 159 14.36 3.43 4.07
C TYR A 159 14.24 4.47 5.19
N PRO A 160 13.84 5.74 4.88
CA PRO A 160 13.80 6.82 5.87
C PRO A 160 12.50 6.84 6.67
N GLY A 161 12.10 5.69 7.26
CA GLY A 161 10.85 5.58 7.99
C GLY A 161 10.72 4.26 8.74
N ARG A 162 9.50 3.94 9.17
CA ARG A 162 9.16 2.65 9.75
C ARG A 162 8.43 1.80 8.71
N ALA A 163 9.12 0.84 8.13
CA ALA A 163 8.61 -0.04 7.08
C ALA A 163 7.68 -1.14 7.62
N LEU A 164 6.88 -1.71 6.69
CA LEU A 164 6.25 -3.01 6.85
C LEU A 164 7.06 -4.04 6.06
N ILE A 165 7.56 -5.08 6.72
CA ILE A 165 8.25 -6.20 6.06
C ILE A 165 7.21 -7.18 5.54
N ASN A 166 7.28 -7.54 4.28
CA ASN A 166 6.46 -8.57 3.64
C ASN A 166 7.38 -9.70 3.13
N SER A 167 7.50 -10.82 3.86
CA SER A 167 6.86 -11.23 5.09
C SER A 167 7.78 -12.11 5.96
N VAL A 168 7.37 -12.39 7.18
CA VAL A 168 8.01 -13.36 8.07
C VAL A 168 7.07 -14.55 8.27
N SER A 169 7.56 -15.76 7.99
CA SER A 169 6.86 -17.04 8.19
C SER A 169 7.55 -17.89 9.25
N LEU A 170 6.96 -19.05 9.58
CA LEU A 170 7.59 -20.02 10.48
C LEU A 170 8.69 -20.86 9.77
N GLU A 171 9.06 -20.52 8.54
CA GLU A 171 10.22 -21.11 7.89
C GLU A 171 11.49 -20.77 8.68
N THR A 172 12.35 -21.77 8.88
CA THR A 172 13.57 -21.65 9.71
C THR A 172 14.40 -20.42 9.34
N GLU A 173 14.66 -20.20 8.04
CA GLU A 173 15.43 -19.06 7.56
C GLU A 173 14.80 -17.71 7.95
N LYS A 174 13.47 -17.62 7.89
CA LYS A 174 12.73 -16.38 8.19
C LYS A 174 12.73 -16.08 9.69
N ILE A 175 12.50 -17.09 10.50
CA ILE A 175 12.52 -16.94 11.97
C ILE A 175 13.91 -16.58 12.47
N GLU A 176 14.96 -17.21 11.93
CA GLU A 176 16.33 -17.03 12.42
C GLU A 176 16.98 -15.74 11.91
N HIS A 177 16.56 -15.22 10.76
CA HIS A 177 17.23 -14.07 10.11
C HIS A 177 16.31 -12.89 9.84
N MET A 178 15.12 -13.08 9.25
CA MET A 178 14.22 -11.97 8.90
C MET A 178 13.57 -11.35 10.15
N LEU A 179 13.12 -12.15 11.10
CA LEU A 179 12.51 -11.66 12.34
C LEU A 179 13.49 -10.82 13.19
N PRO A 180 14.76 -11.20 13.38
CA PRO A 180 15.78 -10.35 14.01
C PRO A 180 16.04 -9.04 13.26
N LEU A 181 15.93 -9.01 11.92
CA LEU A 181 16.04 -7.76 11.16
C LEU A 181 14.87 -6.82 11.46
N ALA A 182 13.64 -7.33 11.54
CA ALA A 182 12.48 -6.52 11.94
C ALA A 182 12.74 -5.85 13.30
N LYS A 183 13.24 -6.61 14.28
CA LYS A 183 13.63 -6.08 15.60
C LYS A 183 14.74 -5.05 15.52
N LYS A 184 15.81 -5.35 14.76
CA LYS A 184 16.99 -4.49 14.62
C LYS A 184 16.64 -3.11 14.07
N TYR A 185 15.76 -3.05 13.07
CA TYR A 185 15.37 -1.80 12.40
C TYR A 185 14.07 -1.20 12.94
N GLY A 186 13.41 -1.83 13.93
CA GLY A 186 12.15 -1.36 14.50
C GLY A 186 10.99 -1.38 13.51
N ALA A 187 11.05 -2.25 12.50
CA ALA A 187 10.02 -2.40 11.48
C ALA A 187 8.81 -3.18 11.99
N MET A 188 7.63 -2.91 11.47
CA MET A 188 6.51 -3.84 11.54
C MET A 188 6.70 -4.96 10.52
N PHE A 189 6.06 -6.10 10.73
CA PHE A 189 6.12 -7.20 9.76
C PHE A 189 4.76 -7.88 9.56
N VAL A 190 4.59 -8.39 8.35
CA VAL A 190 3.50 -9.30 8.00
C VAL A 190 3.88 -10.70 8.45
N LEU A 191 3.12 -11.27 9.36
CA LEU A 191 3.22 -12.66 9.76
C LEU A 191 2.46 -13.52 8.74
N LEU A 192 3.19 -14.26 7.91
CA LEU A 192 2.63 -15.16 6.92
C LEU A 192 2.56 -16.57 7.52
N PRO A 193 1.36 -17.18 7.66
CA PRO A 193 1.22 -18.47 8.34
C PRO A 193 1.60 -19.65 7.41
N LEU A 194 2.90 -19.71 7.08
CA LEU A 194 3.59 -20.80 6.38
C LEU A 194 4.70 -21.37 7.27
N SER A 195 5.08 -22.61 7.03
CA SER A 195 6.22 -23.28 7.68
C SER A 195 7.13 -23.96 6.64
N ASP A 196 8.21 -24.60 7.09
CA ASP A 196 9.07 -25.41 6.23
C ASP A 196 8.30 -26.58 5.55
N GLU A 197 7.15 -26.98 6.11
CA GLU A 197 6.24 -27.98 5.51
C GLU A 197 5.30 -27.38 4.43
N GLY A 198 5.34 -26.04 4.25
CA GLY A 198 4.53 -25.31 3.28
C GLY A 198 3.24 -24.75 3.87
N LEU A 199 2.13 -24.87 3.13
CA LEU A 199 0.81 -24.36 3.52
C LEU A 199 0.21 -25.18 4.68
N PRO A 200 -0.44 -24.53 5.66
CA PRO A 200 -1.13 -25.21 6.75
C PRO A 200 -2.26 -26.11 6.19
N LYS A 201 -2.46 -27.27 6.79
CA LYS A 201 -3.45 -28.28 6.39
C LYS A 201 -4.88 -27.87 6.73
N ASP A 202 -5.01 -27.11 7.82
CA ASP A 202 -6.31 -26.65 8.32
C ASP A 202 -6.19 -25.35 9.14
N ALA A 203 -7.32 -24.83 9.60
CA ALA A 203 -7.37 -23.62 10.41
C ALA A 203 -6.61 -23.76 11.76
N LYS A 204 -6.59 -24.96 12.33
CA LYS A 204 -5.92 -25.20 13.61
C LYS A 204 -4.40 -25.07 13.46
N GLU A 205 -3.81 -25.76 12.47
CA GLU A 205 -2.39 -25.64 12.15
C GLU A 205 -2.02 -24.20 11.79
N LYS A 206 -2.88 -23.50 11.04
CA LYS A 206 -2.69 -22.07 10.72
C LYS A 206 -2.61 -21.22 12.00
N HIS A 207 -3.50 -21.43 12.97
CA HIS A 207 -3.46 -20.72 14.25
C HIS A 207 -2.22 -21.07 15.07
N GLU A 208 -1.80 -22.34 15.10
CA GLU A 208 -0.58 -22.79 15.78
C GLU A 208 0.67 -22.12 15.19
N ILE A 209 0.76 -21.98 13.86
CA ILE A 209 1.84 -21.25 13.19
C ILE A 209 1.83 -19.76 13.61
N ILE A 210 0.66 -19.12 13.56
CA ILE A 210 0.51 -17.71 13.98
C ILE A 210 0.99 -17.52 15.41
N ASP A 211 0.54 -18.38 16.31
CA ASP A 211 0.91 -18.32 17.74
C ASP A 211 2.39 -18.54 17.96
N THR A 212 2.99 -19.49 17.25
CA THR A 212 4.42 -19.80 17.35
C THR A 212 5.28 -18.61 16.89
N VAL A 213 4.97 -18.01 15.73
CA VAL A 213 5.72 -16.84 15.24
C VAL A 213 5.53 -15.64 16.15
N TYR A 214 4.31 -15.44 16.65
CA TYR A 214 4.01 -14.40 17.64
C TYR A 214 4.87 -14.54 18.89
N ASP A 215 4.90 -15.74 19.47
CA ASP A 215 5.67 -16.01 20.71
C ASP A 215 7.17 -15.77 20.47
N ARG A 216 7.72 -16.19 19.32
CA ARG A 216 9.11 -15.90 18.94
C ARG A 216 9.40 -14.40 18.84
N ALA A 217 8.47 -13.62 18.29
CA ALA A 217 8.60 -12.16 18.24
C ALA A 217 8.62 -11.55 19.66
N MET A 218 7.76 -12.03 20.56
CA MET A 218 7.73 -11.58 21.95
C MET A 218 9.00 -11.98 22.70
N GLU A 219 9.53 -13.20 22.52
CA GLU A 219 10.81 -13.65 23.07
C GLU A 219 11.98 -12.76 22.65
N LEU A 220 11.98 -12.28 21.40
CA LEU A 220 12.96 -11.32 20.91
C LEU A 220 12.75 -9.91 21.48
N GLY A 221 11.68 -9.67 22.25
CA GLY A 221 11.35 -8.37 22.83
C GLY A 221 10.79 -7.38 21.79
N MET A 222 10.14 -7.86 20.74
CA MET A 222 9.29 -7.03 19.86
C MET A 222 7.99 -6.68 20.58
N ALA A 223 7.31 -5.65 20.10
CA ALA A 223 6.01 -5.26 20.65
C ALA A 223 4.87 -5.99 19.92
N HIS A 224 3.77 -6.20 20.61
CA HIS A 224 2.52 -6.69 20.02
C HIS A 224 2.07 -5.83 18.81
N GLU A 225 2.38 -4.55 18.87
CA GLU A 225 2.06 -3.57 17.85
C GLU A 225 2.94 -3.64 16.58
N ASP A 226 3.97 -4.49 16.58
CA ASP A 226 4.85 -4.69 15.42
C ASP A 226 4.29 -5.68 14.40
N ILE A 227 3.20 -6.39 14.74
CA ILE A 227 2.71 -7.56 14.01
C ILE A 227 1.41 -7.29 13.28
N VAL A 228 1.37 -7.69 12.01
CA VAL A 228 0.17 -7.78 11.16
C VAL A 228 0.11 -9.20 10.60
N VAL A 229 -1.03 -9.88 10.66
CA VAL A 229 -1.14 -11.28 10.22
C VAL A 229 -1.73 -11.37 8.82
N ASP A 230 -1.10 -12.13 7.91
CA ASP A 230 -1.72 -12.45 6.61
C ASP A 230 -2.82 -13.50 6.79
N GLY A 231 -4.02 -13.19 6.30
CA GLY A 231 -5.16 -14.11 6.31
C GLY A 231 -4.95 -15.34 5.43
N LEU A 232 -3.90 -15.36 4.60
CA LEU A 232 -3.52 -16.42 3.68
C LEU A 232 -4.68 -16.82 2.76
N VAL A 233 -4.88 -16.04 1.71
CA VAL A 233 -5.98 -16.23 0.75
C VAL A 233 -5.58 -17.23 -0.32
N ALA A 234 -6.21 -18.40 -0.33
CA ALA A 234 -6.15 -19.33 -1.43
C ALA A 234 -7.18 -18.98 -2.52
N THR A 235 -7.01 -19.55 -3.73
CA THR A 235 -8.00 -19.35 -4.79
C THR A 235 -9.24 -20.22 -4.60
N ILE A 236 -10.42 -19.62 -4.71
CA ILE A 236 -11.71 -20.34 -4.59
C ILE A 236 -11.89 -21.38 -5.69
N GLY A 237 -11.20 -21.22 -6.83
CA GLY A 237 -11.22 -22.21 -7.92
C GLY A 237 -10.53 -23.53 -7.57
N ALA A 238 -9.57 -23.52 -6.64
CA ALA A 238 -8.89 -24.72 -6.16
C ALA A 238 -9.43 -25.22 -4.81
N ASN A 239 -9.90 -24.30 -3.94
CA ASN A 239 -10.46 -24.63 -2.63
C ASN A 239 -11.77 -23.85 -2.42
N PRO A 240 -12.94 -24.50 -2.50
CA PRO A 240 -14.24 -23.85 -2.27
C PRO A 240 -14.40 -23.21 -0.88
N GLU A 241 -13.66 -23.67 0.13
CA GLU A 241 -13.68 -23.13 1.49
C GLU A 241 -12.68 -21.98 1.70
N ALA A 242 -11.88 -21.60 0.68
CA ALA A 242 -10.80 -20.62 0.79
C ALA A 242 -11.23 -19.29 1.43
N ALA A 243 -12.40 -18.78 1.04
CA ALA A 243 -12.93 -17.54 1.59
C ALA A 243 -13.26 -17.69 3.08
N LYS A 244 -13.91 -18.77 3.46
CA LYS A 244 -14.30 -19.06 4.85
C LYS A 244 -13.07 -19.26 5.73
N GLU A 245 -12.11 -20.03 5.30
CA GLU A 245 -10.84 -20.23 6.04
C GLU A 245 -10.11 -18.91 6.28
N CYS A 246 -10.10 -18.00 5.29
CA CYS A 246 -9.55 -16.67 5.45
C CYS A 246 -10.35 -15.84 6.46
N TYR A 247 -11.69 -15.85 6.38
CA TYR A 247 -12.54 -15.12 7.34
C TYR A 247 -12.39 -15.64 8.76
N ASP A 248 -12.27 -16.94 8.97
CA ASP A 248 -12.06 -17.54 10.28
C ASP A 248 -10.69 -17.10 10.86
N THR A 249 -9.64 -17.06 10.02
CA THR A 249 -8.33 -16.53 10.40
C THR A 249 -8.39 -15.04 10.79
N ILE A 250 -9.07 -14.21 10.01
CA ILE A 250 -9.26 -12.79 10.29
C ILE A 250 -9.99 -12.61 11.63
N SER A 251 -11.08 -13.36 11.86
CA SER A 251 -11.84 -13.30 13.11
C SER A 251 -11.00 -13.77 14.31
N TYR A 252 -10.22 -14.86 14.16
CA TYR A 252 -9.29 -15.31 15.19
C TYR A 252 -8.27 -14.22 15.57
N CYS A 253 -7.63 -13.62 14.58
CA CYS A 253 -6.67 -12.55 14.80
C CYS A 253 -7.30 -11.34 15.50
N LYS A 254 -8.47 -10.89 15.03
CA LYS A 254 -9.17 -9.74 15.62
C LYS A 254 -9.67 -10.02 17.04
N ASP A 255 -10.40 -11.13 17.21
CA ASP A 255 -11.20 -11.36 18.42
C ASP A 255 -10.37 -11.99 19.54
N ILE A 256 -9.43 -12.86 19.20
CA ILE A 256 -8.63 -13.62 20.18
C ILE A 256 -7.26 -12.96 20.37
N ARG A 257 -6.51 -12.76 19.28
CA ARG A 257 -5.12 -12.27 19.36
C ARG A 257 -5.00 -10.75 19.42
N LYS A 258 -6.05 -10.00 19.07
CA LYS A 258 -6.07 -8.53 18.96
C LYS A 258 -5.00 -8.01 17.99
N LEU A 259 -4.77 -8.76 16.90
CA LEU A 259 -3.83 -8.43 15.84
C LEU A 259 -4.56 -7.95 14.58
N PRO A 260 -4.05 -6.94 13.90
CA PRO A 260 -4.54 -6.52 12.59
C PRO A 260 -4.20 -7.57 11.54
N THR A 261 -4.99 -7.60 10.47
CA THR A 261 -4.81 -8.56 9.39
C THR A 261 -4.65 -7.88 8.04
N ILE A 262 -3.90 -8.55 7.16
CA ILE A 262 -3.71 -8.18 5.75
C ILE A 262 -4.01 -9.40 4.88
N CYS A 263 -4.29 -9.20 3.61
CA CYS A 263 -4.34 -10.30 2.64
C CYS A 263 -4.00 -9.82 1.22
N GLY A 264 -3.42 -10.72 0.43
CA GLY A 264 -3.29 -10.57 -1.03
C GLY A 264 -4.65 -10.81 -1.68
N LEU A 265 -5.44 -9.73 -1.85
CA LEU A 265 -6.86 -9.79 -2.20
C LEU A 265 -7.14 -10.55 -3.50
N SER A 266 -6.32 -10.31 -4.51
CA SER A 266 -6.50 -10.84 -5.86
C SER A 266 -6.37 -12.37 -5.96
N ASN A 267 -5.81 -13.03 -4.94
CA ASN A 267 -5.63 -14.48 -4.94
C ASN A 267 -6.95 -15.23 -4.93
N ILE A 268 -7.98 -14.70 -4.24
CA ILE A 268 -9.30 -15.37 -4.12
C ILE A 268 -9.92 -15.70 -5.47
N SER A 269 -9.76 -14.84 -6.45
CA SER A 269 -10.38 -14.93 -7.78
C SER A 269 -9.44 -15.41 -8.88
N PHE A 270 -8.25 -15.92 -8.54
CA PHE A 270 -7.28 -16.35 -9.55
C PHE A 270 -7.89 -17.41 -10.49
N GLY A 271 -7.75 -17.18 -11.79
CA GLY A 271 -8.31 -18.06 -12.83
C GLY A 271 -9.80 -17.86 -13.15
N LEU A 272 -10.52 -16.98 -12.42
CA LEU A 272 -11.93 -16.72 -12.69
C LEU A 272 -12.10 -15.57 -13.71
N PRO A 273 -13.20 -15.56 -14.48
CA PRO A 273 -13.61 -14.39 -15.26
C PRO A 273 -14.15 -13.31 -14.34
N GLU A 274 -14.20 -12.05 -14.82
CA GLU A 274 -14.78 -10.88 -14.12
C GLU A 274 -14.35 -10.76 -12.64
N ARG A 275 -13.06 -10.91 -12.40
CA ARG A 275 -12.43 -10.98 -11.07
C ARG A 275 -12.79 -9.83 -10.15
N SER A 276 -13.06 -8.63 -10.71
CA SER A 276 -13.40 -7.44 -9.95
C SER A 276 -14.62 -7.63 -9.03
N PHE A 277 -15.65 -8.34 -9.49
CA PHE A 277 -16.84 -8.61 -8.68
C PHE A 277 -16.53 -9.54 -7.51
N VAL A 278 -15.79 -10.62 -7.76
CA VAL A 278 -15.40 -11.59 -6.72
C VAL A 278 -14.49 -10.92 -5.69
N ASN A 279 -13.48 -10.17 -6.16
CA ASN A 279 -12.55 -9.43 -5.28
C ASN A 279 -13.29 -8.42 -4.40
N THR A 280 -14.23 -7.67 -4.97
CA THR A 280 -14.98 -6.65 -4.23
C THR A 280 -15.93 -7.26 -3.21
N ALA A 281 -16.65 -8.34 -3.57
CA ALA A 281 -17.51 -9.05 -2.65
C ALA A 281 -16.71 -9.68 -1.49
N PHE A 282 -15.60 -10.37 -1.81
CA PHE A 282 -14.70 -10.93 -0.81
C PHE A 282 -14.16 -9.86 0.14
N LEU A 283 -13.70 -8.72 -0.38
CA LEU A 283 -13.22 -7.60 0.40
C LEU A 283 -14.26 -7.11 1.42
N THR A 284 -15.49 -6.85 0.95
CA THR A 284 -16.57 -6.36 1.83
C THR A 284 -16.87 -7.34 2.97
N MET A 285 -16.93 -8.63 2.65
CA MET A 285 -17.15 -9.68 3.65
C MET A 285 -15.96 -9.79 4.63
N ALA A 286 -14.74 -9.67 4.14
CA ALA A 286 -13.53 -9.71 4.96
C ALA A 286 -13.41 -8.50 5.90
N ILE A 287 -13.72 -7.29 5.43
CA ILE A 287 -13.78 -6.07 6.26
C ILE A 287 -14.80 -6.25 7.39
N CYS A 288 -15.97 -6.81 7.09
CA CYS A 288 -17.00 -7.11 8.09
C CYS A 288 -16.49 -8.08 9.18
N ARG A 289 -15.58 -8.99 8.83
CA ARG A 289 -14.92 -9.92 9.77
C ARG A 289 -13.75 -9.31 10.52
N GLY A 290 -13.30 -8.12 10.13
CA GLY A 290 -12.23 -7.38 10.80
C GLY A 290 -10.93 -7.26 10.04
N LEU A 291 -10.92 -7.53 8.73
CA LEU A 291 -9.76 -7.26 7.89
C LEU A 291 -9.39 -5.77 7.98
N THR A 292 -8.13 -5.47 8.24
CA THR A 292 -7.63 -4.09 8.42
C THR A 292 -6.93 -3.55 7.19
N MET A 293 -6.30 -4.43 6.39
CA MET A 293 -5.56 -4.05 5.19
C MET A 293 -5.73 -5.08 4.08
N ALA A 294 -5.55 -4.67 2.82
CA ALA A 294 -5.34 -5.60 1.71
C ALA A 294 -4.30 -5.08 0.72
N ILE A 295 -3.47 -6.00 0.22
CA ILE A 295 -2.61 -5.79 -0.93
C ILE A 295 -3.51 -5.90 -2.17
N ALA A 296 -3.72 -4.77 -2.84
CA ALA A 296 -4.67 -4.66 -3.93
C ALA A 296 -4.30 -3.54 -4.91
N ASN A 297 -4.94 -3.52 -6.07
CA ASN A 297 -4.79 -2.43 -7.04
C ASN A 297 -5.74 -1.27 -6.71
N PRO A 298 -5.26 -0.12 -6.22
CA PRO A 298 -6.11 1.02 -5.86
C PRO A 298 -6.78 1.71 -7.07
N SER A 299 -6.34 1.40 -8.31
CA SER A 299 -7.00 1.91 -9.51
C SER A 299 -8.31 1.16 -9.85
N GLN A 300 -8.67 0.13 -9.10
CA GLN A 300 -9.96 -0.55 -9.24
C GLN A 300 -11.05 0.24 -8.51
N GLU A 301 -11.76 1.10 -9.26
CA GLU A 301 -12.76 2.00 -8.69
C GLU A 301 -13.83 1.27 -7.86
N LEU A 302 -14.38 0.15 -8.38
CA LEU A 302 -15.38 -0.64 -7.68
C LEU A 302 -14.89 -1.15 -6.32
N LEU A 303 -13.67 -1.65 -6.27
CA LEU A 303 -13.03 -2.15 -5.05
C LEU A 303 -12.82 -1.03 -4.03
N MET A 304 -12.23 0.08 -4.46
CA MET A 304 -11.98 1.21 -3.59
C MET A 304 -13.28 1.81 -3.04
N ASN A 305 -14.29 1.99 -3.89
CA ASN A 305 -15.58 2.54 -3.46
C ASN A 305 -16.28 1.60 -2.45
N ALA A 306 -16.17 0.27 -2.63
CA ALA A 306 -16.70 -0.70 -1.67
C ALA A 306 -15.95 -0.64 -0.32
N ALA A 307 -14.63 -0.41 -0.33
CA ALA A 307 -13.86 -0.24 0.90
C ALA A 307 -14.33 0.99 1.70
N PHE A 308 -14.44 2.16 1.05
CA PHE A 308 -14.94 3.38 1.70
C PHE A 308 -16.38 3.23 2.21
N ALA A 309 -17.26 2.58 1.42
CA ALA A 309 -18.63 2.31 1.83
C ALA A 309 -18.69 1.35 3.03
N SER A 310 -17.81 0.35 3.07
CA SER A 310 -17.72 -0.59 4.19
C SER A 310 -17.29 0.10 5.48
N ASP A 311 -16.30 1.00 5.43
CA ASP A 311 -15.88 1.80 6.57
C ASP A 311 -17.04 2.65 7.11
N MET A 312 -17.81 3.31 6.21
CA MET A 312 -18.97 4.10 6.59
C MET A 312 -20.05 3.26 7.28
N LEU A 313 -20.37 2.08 6.75
CA LEU A 313 -21.37 1.17 7.33
C LEU A 313 -20.93 0.60 8.67
N LEU A 314 -19.63 0.52 8.94
CA LEU A 314 -19.05 0.07 10.21
C LEU A 314 -18.77 1.23 11.20
N HIS A 315 -19.18 2.46 10.89
CA HIS A 315 -18.94 3.64 11.72
C HIS A 315 -17.46 3.84 12.10
N ARG A 316 -16.56 3.62 11.14
CA ARG A 316 -15.12 3.89 11.32
C ARG A 316 -14.87 5.39 11.49
N PRO A 317 -13.74 5.81 12.13
CA PRO A 317 -13.44 7.23 12.34
C PRO A 317 -13.48 8.04 11.04
N ASP A 318 -14.24 9.14 11.03
CA ASP A 318 -14.39 10.08 9.90
C ASP A 318 -14.80 9.43 8.55
N SER A 319 -15.38 8.23 8.60
CA SER A 319 -15.69 7.43 7.40
C SER A 319 -16.76 8.05 6.52
N ASP A 320 -17.71 8.79 7.08
CA ASP A 320 -18.72 9.55 6.35
C ASP A 320 -18.10 10.70 5.54
N ILE A 321 -17.23 11.49 6.15
CA ILE A 321 -16.48 12.57 5.49
C ILE A 321 -15.62 11.99 4.37
N ARG A 322 -14.83 10.97 4.66
CA ARG A 322 -13.96 10.30 3.69
C ARG A 322 -14.73 9.72 2.50
N TYR A 323 -15.89 9.13 2.75
CA TYR A 323 -16.76 8.62 1.68
C TYR A 323 -17.28 9.74 0.79
N ILE A 324 -17.78 10.83 1.39
CA ILE A 324 -18.29 11.99 0.65
C ILE A 324 -17.18 12.65 -0.19
N GLU A 325 -16.00 12.87 0.38
CA GLU A 325 -14.85 13.40 -0.35
C GLU A 325 -14.45 12.53 -1.53
N ARG A 326 -14.42 11.21 -1.35
CA ARG A 326 -14.15 10.24 -2.41
C ARG A 326 -15.18 10.35 -3.54
N MET A 327 -16.47 10.39 -3.21
CA MET A 327 -17.55 10.48 -4.21
C MET A 327 -17.52 11.80 -4.94
N ASN A 328 -17.24 12.92 -4.25
CA ASN A 328 -17.09 14.24 -4.88
C ASN A 328 -15.90 14.26 -5.86
N LYS A 329 -14.74 13.71 -5.46
CA LYS A 329 -13.58 13.59 -6.34
C LYS A 329 -13.91 12.80 -7.62
N LEU A 330 -14.60 11.68 -7.49
CA LEU A 330 -15.03 10.87 -8.63
C LEU A 330 -16.01 11.62 -9.55
N ALA A 331 -16.94 12.37 -8.97
CA ALA A 331 -17.88 13.18 -9.75
C ALA A 331 -17.16 14.29 -10.53
N GLU A 332 -16.18 14.96 -9.90
CA GLU A 332 -15.36 15.98 -10.56
C GLU A 332 -14.50 15.39 -11.69
N GLU A 333 -13.91 14.22 -11.47
CA GLU A 333 -13.14 13.52 -12.49
C GLU A 333 -14.04 13.17 -13.69
N LYS A 334 -15.23 12.58 -13.47
CA LYS A 334 -16.19 12.28 -14.53
C LYS A 334 -16.63 13.52 -15.28
N ALA A 335 -16.93 14.61 -14.58
CA ALA A 335 -17.31 15.89 -15.21
C ALA A 335 -16.17 16.51 -16.06
N LYS A 336 -14.91 16.37 -15.63
CA LYS A 336 -13.74 16.79 -16.42
C LYS A 336 -13.62 15.97 -17.71
N TYR A 337 -13.84 14.66 -17.65
CA TYR A 337 -13.82 13.81 -18.85
C TYR A 337 -14.93 14.18 -19.82
N GLU A 338 -16.16 14.38 -19.35
CA GLU A 338 -17.28 14.83 -20.18
C GLU A 338 -16.99 16.19 -20.83
N THR A 339 -16.41 17.14 -20.08
CA THR A 339 -16.06 18.48 -20.60
C THR A 339 -14.93 18.44 -21.63
N VAL A 340 -13.96 17.51 -21.50
CA VAL A 340 -12.86 17.34 -22.48
C VAL A 340 -13.39 16.71 -23.77
N VAL A 341 -14.33 15.78 -23.69
CA VAL A 341 -15.01 15.20 -24.84
C VAL A 341 -15.77 16.29 -25.61
N VAL A 342 -16.57 17.10 -24.91
CA VAL A 342 -17.35 18.22 -25.51
C VAL A 342 -16.46 19.29 -26.14
N LYS A 343 -15.30 19.66 -25.53
CA LYS A 343 -14.40 20.67 -26.11
C LYS A 343 -13.66 20.22 -27.38
N LYS A 344 -13.44 18.93 -27.59
CA LYS A 344 -12.84 18.41 -28.83
C LYS A 344 -13.83 18.47 -30.01
N GLU A 345 -15.13 18.49 -29.77
CA GLU A 345 -16.16 18.59 -30.79
C GLU A 345 -16.53 20.05 -31.15
N GLY A 346 -16.29 21.02 -30.26
CA GLY A 346 -16.64 22.45 -30.43
C GLY A 346 -15.72 23.29 -31.31
N ALA A 347 -14.72 22.69 -32.01
CA ALA A 347 -13.82 23.45 -32.91
C ALA A 347 -14.30 23.60 -34.35
N ALA A 348 -15.53 23.14 -34.70
CA ALA A 348 -16.17 23.38 -35.99
C ALA A 348 -17.58 23.97 -35.72
N GLY A 349 -17.73 25.27 -36.03
CA GLY A 349 -18.87 26.08 -35.65
C GLY A 349 -20.23 25.60 -36.16
N GLY A 350 -21.26 25.83 -35.32
CA GLY A 350 -22.66 25.72 -35.70
C GLY A 350 -23.55 25.36 -34.50
N THR A 351 -24.39 26.32 -34.07
CA THR A 351 -25.46 26.20 -33.09
C THR A 351 -26.46 25.10 -33.43
N ALA A 352 -26.54 24.04 -32.63
CA ALA A 352 -27.73 23.21 -32.45
C ALA A 352 -27.59 22.39 -31.16
N SER A 353 -28.63 22.43 -30.34
CA SER A 353 -28.83 21.56 -29.18
C SER A 353 -28.96 20.10 -29.66
N VAL A 354 -27.93 19.28 -29.44
CA VAL A 354 -27.94 17.85 -29.76
C VAL A 354 -27.50 17.09 -28.52
N GLU A 355 -28.29 16.12 -28.12
CA GLU A 355 -27.87 15.03 -27.26
C GLU A 355 -26.63 14.38 -27.90
N GLU A 356 -25.43 14.63 -27.36
CA GLU A 356 -24.18 14.10 -27.89
C GLU A 356 -24.09 12.60 -27.60
N LYS A 357 -24.19 11.82 -28.64
CA LYS A 357 -23.84 10.40 -28.63
C LYS A 357 -22.33 10.28 -28.55
N ALA A 358 -21.83 9.61 -27.52
CA ALA A 358 -20.43 9.25 -27.43
C ALA A 358 -19.95 8.57 -28.71
N ASP A 359 -18.69 8.83 -29.13
CA ASP A 359 -18.05 8.20 -30.29
C ASP A 359 -18.31 6.68 -30.32
N PRO A 360 -18.66 6.12 -31.51
CA PRO A 360 -18.98 4.68 -31.62
C PRO A 360 -17.90 3.75 -31.09
N VAL A 361 -16.63 4.09 -31.25
CA VAL A 361 -15.50 3.29 -30.71
C VAL A 361 -15.49 3.33 -29.19
N THR A 362 -15.59 4.52 -28.60
CA THR A 362 -15.70 4.71 -27.15
C THR A 362 -16.90 3.99 -26.56
N THR A 363 -18.05 4.08 -27.25
CA THR A 363 -19.28 3.39 -26.84
C THR A 363 -19.14 1.87 -26.88
N ALA A 364 -18.48 1.32 -27.91
CA ALA A 364 -18.26 -0.13 -28.05
C ALA A 364 -17.30 -0.66 -26.95
N VAL A 365 -16.28 0.12 -26.59
CA VAL A 365 -15.33 -0.20 -25.51
C VAL A 365 -16.02 -0.15 -24.15
N LEU A 366 -16.75 0.91 -23.84
CA LEU A 366 -17.48 1.05 -22.57
C LEU A 366 -18.55 -0.03 -22.35
N LYS A 367 -19.16 -0.53 -23.44
CA LYS A 367 -20.14 -1.63 -23.39
C LYS A 367 -19.51 -3.02 -23.41
N GLY A 368 -18.17 -3.13 -23.48
CA GLY A 368 -17.45 -4.40 -23.51
C GLY A 368 -17.76 -5.29 -24.72
N ASN A 369 -18.26 -4.70 -25.81
CA ASN A 369 -18.68 -5.45 -26.99
C ASN A 369 -17.48 -5.76 -27.92
N LYS A 370 -16.73 -6.80 -27.59
CA LYS A 370 -15.51 -7.23 -28.31
C LYS A 370 -15.73 -7.42 -29.83
N GLY A 371 -16.91 -7.84 -30.25
CA GLY A 371 -17.23 -8.07 -31.67
C GLY A 371 -17.34 -6.79 -32.49
N SER A 372 -17.90 -5.74 -31.93
CA SER A 372 -18.10 -4.46 -32.64
C SER A 372 -16.89 -3.52 -32.56
N ILE A 373 -16.01 -3.64 -31.55
CA ILE A 373 -14.85 -2.78 -31.39
C ILE A 373 -13.95 -2.78 -32.65
N ILE A 374 -13.67 -3.94 -33.20
CA ILE A 374 -12.78 -4.08 -34.38
C ILE A 374 -13.39 -3.38 -35.60
N ASP A 375 -14.69 -3.51 -35.79
CA ASP A 375 -15.38 -2.93 -36.94
C ASP A 375 -15.52 -1.41 -36.78
N GLU A 376 -15.83 -0.92 -35.59
CA GLU A 376 -15.88 0.53 -35.31
C GLU A 376 -14.50 1.20 -35.39
N VAL A 377 -13.42 0.54 -34.93
CA VAL A 377 -12.05 1.04 -35.11
C VAL A 377 -11.65 1.10 -36.59
N LYS A 378 -11.97 0.07 -37.38
CA LYS A 378 -11.71 0.09 -38.83
C LYS A 378 -12.47 1.20 -39.53
N LYS A 379 -13.70 1.44 -39.13
CA LYS A 379 -14.55 2.51 -39.66
C LYS A 379 -14.00 3.88 -39.29
N ALA A 380 -13.63 4.09 -38.02
CA ALA A 380 -13.04 5.36 -37.59
C ALA A 380 -11.72 5.68 -38.33
N ILE A 381 -10.87 4.68 -38.59
CA ILE A 381 -9.65 4.84 -39.40
C ILE A 381 -10.01 5.19 -40.86
N ALA A 382 -11.03 4.52 -41.44
CA ALA A 382 -11.48 4.81 -42.78
C ALA A 382 -12.10 6.23 -42.94
N ASP A 383 -12.71 6.73 -41.87
CA ASP A 383 -13.28 8.09 -41.78
C ASP A 383 -12.22 9.15 -41.43
N GLY A 384 -10.91 8.76 -41.31
CA GLY A 384 -9.77 9.67 -41.20
C GLY A 384 -9.23 9.88 -39.77
N ALA A 385 -9.69 9.13 -38.77
CA ALA A 385 -9.14 9.18 -37.43
C ALA A 385 -7.73 8.58 -37.39
N LYS A 386 -6.79 9.23 -36.71
CA LYS A 386 -5.43 8.72 -36.56
C LYS A 386 -5.38 7.60 -35.52
N PRO A 387 -4.62 6.52 -35.76
CA PRO A 387 -4.49 5.43 -34.80
C PRO A 387 -4.07 5.89 -33.41
N GLU A 388 -3.20 6.91 -33.31
CA GLU A 388 -2.75 7.49 -32.04
C GLU A 388 -3.89 8.18 -31.25
N GLU A 389 -4.84 8.81 -31.96
CA GLU A 389 -6.02 9.45 -31.34
C GLU A 389 -7.00 8.40 -30.81
N ILE A 390 -7.18 7.30 -31.54
CA ILE A 390 -8.00 6.16 -31.12
C ILE A 390 -7.37 5.47 -29.90
N ILE A 391 -6.05 5.23 -29.93
CA ILE A 391 -5.32 4.60 -28.82
C ILE A 391 -5.35 5.47 -27.57
N ASN A 392 -5.16 6.77 -27.69
CA ASN A 392 -5.25 7.70 -26.58
C ASN A 392 -6.66 7.73 -25.96
N CYS A 393 -7.69 7.73 -26.79
CA CYS A 393 -9.07 7.63 -26.33
C CYS A 393 -9.31 6.31 -25.56
N LEU A 394 -8.80 5.19 -26.08
CA LEU A 394 -8.90 3.86 -25.46
C LEU A 394 -8.08 3.71 -24.17
N LEU A 395 -6.90 4.33 -24.07
CA LEU A 395 -6.07 4.31 -22.87
C LEU A 395 -6.69 5.08 -21.70
N TYR A 396 -7.50 6.13 -22.00
CA TYR A 396 -8.18 6.92 -20.98
C TYR A 396 -9.57 6.40 -20.60
N THR A 397 -10.20 5.57 -21.43
CA THR A 397 -11.56 5.04 -21.22
C THR A 397 -11.60 3.55 -20.85
N SER A 398 -10.49 2.82 -20.97
CA SER A 398 -10.45 1.39 -20.70
C SER A 398 -10.14 1.10 -19.24
N PRO A 399 -10.91 0.25 -18.55
CA PRO A 399 -10.41 -0.45 -17.37
C PRO A 399 -9.19 -1.25 -17.82
N SER A 400 -8.08 -1.11 -17.12
CA SER A 400 -6.72 -1.64 -17.31
C SER A 400 -6.46 -2.57 -18.53
N PRO A 401 -5.34 -2.42 -19.28
CA PRO A 401 -4.99 -3.28 -20.43
C PRO A 401 -4.93 -4.79 -20.14
N ARG A 402 -5.06 -5.22 -18.88
CA ARG A 402 -5.16 -6.64 -18.49
C ARG A 402 -6.51 -7.26 -18.78
N ASP A 403 -7.58 -6.47 -18.92
CA ASP A 403 -8.92 -6.99 -19.16
C ASP A 403 -9.17 -7.29 -20.65
N ILE A 404 -8.19 -7.01 -21.53
CA ILE A 404 -8.30 -7.20 -23.00
C ILE A 404 -7.47 -8.41 -23.47
N SER A 405 -6.62 -9.01 -22.64
CA SER A 405 -5.83 -10.21 -22.97
C SER A 405 -6.41 -11.44 -22.27
N GLY A 406 -7.43 -11.98 -22.83
CA GLY A 406 -7.92 -13.34 -22.62
C GLY A 406 -7.83 -14.12 -23.90
#